data_080df596d0075570bb2cdc1b11443986
#
_entry.id   080df596d0075570bb2cdc1b11443986
#
_cell.length_a   1.000
_cell.length_b   1.000
_cell.length_c   1.000
_cell.angle_alpha   90.00
_cell.angle_beta   90.00
_cell.angle_gamma   90.00
#
_symmetry.space_group_name_H-M   'P 1'
#
loop_
_entity.id
_entity.type
_entity.pdbx_description
1 polymer ?
#
loop_
_entity_poly.entity_id
_entity_poly.type
_entity_poly.pdbx_seq_one_letter_code
_entity_poly.pdbx_strand_id
1 'polypeptide(L)'
;MRIFLLLIFVGSIPLLLSCSNCKNSSKSGENENIQNQTNPTSITQNLSIVKARVDEVIFNSETDYKIKATVLVVEERDNDKSIATPGEEYLLTPNFRYDNNKLMESDINDSLKKLSKLSKGKEFKAEISLENQKGWFIQKVTSID
;
A
#
# COMPACT_ATOMS: atom_id res chain seq x y z
N MET A 1 -27.27 -5.53 -43.55
CA MET A 1 -26.54 -4.69 -44.50
C MET A 1 -26.54 -3.27 -43.99
N ARG A 2 -25.55 -2.86 -43.23
CA ARG A 2 -25.28 -1.49 -42.78
C ARG A 2 -23.80 -1.46 -42.39
N ILE A 3 -23.06 -1.06 -43.27
CA ILE A 3 -22.09 -0.08 -43.69
C ILE A 3 -21.22 0.43 -42.54
N PHE A 4 -19.96 0.00 -42.63
CA PHE A 4 -18.77 0.50 -41.95
C PHE A 4 -18.57 2.00 -42.18
N LEU A 5 -18.21 2.71 -41.10
CA LEU A 5 -17.56 4.00 -41.24
C LEU A 5 -16.25 3.98 -40.47
N LEU A 6 -15.17 3.83 -41.23
CA LEU A 6 -13.78 3.89 -40.83
C LEU A 6 -13.38 5.39 -40.80
N LEU A 7 -13.06 5.92 -39.65
CA LEU A 7 -12.44 7.24 -39.52
C LEU A 7 -10.99 7.07 -39.07
N ILE A 8 -10.13 7.24 -40.05
CA ILE A 8 -8.68 7.34 -39.92
C ILE A 8 -8.36 8.77 -39.44
N PHE A 9 -7.84 8.93 -38.24
CA PHE A 9 -7.22 10.19 -37.85
C PHE A 9 -5.69 10.03 -37.91
N VAL A 10 -5.13 10.58 -38.94
CA VAL A 10 -3.70 10.88 -39.10
C VAL A 10 -3.49 12.28 -38.54
N GLY A 11 -2.65 12.43 -37.55
CA GLY A 11 -2.34 13.73 -36.93
C GLY A 11 -1.01 13.67 -36.21
N SER A 12 0.04 13.87 -36.94
CA SER A 12 1.08 14.91 -36.85
C SER A 12 1.77 15.05 -35.49
N ILE A 13 3.01 14.57 -35.42
CA ILE A 13 4.04 14.81 -34.43
C ILE A 13 4.71 16.17 -34.67
N PRO A 14 4.96 16.98 -33.66
CA PRO A 14 6.08 17.91 -33.69
C PRO A 14 7.19 17.47 -32.74
N LEU A 15 8.35 17.19 -33.31
CA LEU A 15 9.64 17.18 -32.65
C LEU A 15 9.97 18.59 -32.13
N LEU A 16 10.28 18.69 -30.87
CA LEU A 16 11.05 19.82 -30.36
C LEU A 16 12.29 19.29 -29.63
N LEU A 17 13.39 19.33 -30.35
CA LEU A 17 14.76 19.32 -29.85
C LEU A 17 15.02 20.66 -29.15
N SER A 18 15.44 20.63 -27.91
CA SER A 18 16.16 21.75 -27.30
C SER A 18 17.27 21.23 -26.43
N CYS A 19 18.46 21.33 -26.95
CA CYS A 19 19.72 21.22 -26.23
C CYS A 19 19.93 22.49 -25.41
N SER A 20 20.36 22.34 -24.15
CA SER A 20 21.13 23.38 -23.48
C SER A 20 22.18 22.77 -22.60
N ASN A 21 23.36 22.93 -23.10
CA ASN A 21 24.69 22.69 -22.58
C ASN A 21 24.96 23.71 -21.46
N CYS A 22 25.38 23.28 -20.29
CA CYS A 22 26.09 24.14 -19.35
C CYS A 22 27.31 23.40 -18.82
N LYS A 23 28.46 23.97 -19.21
CA LYS A 23 29.83 23.59 -18.86
C LYS A 23 30.18 23.95 -17.42
N ASN A 24 30.93 23.06 -16.84
CA ASN A 24 32.06 23.20 -15.90
C ASN A 24 32.29 24.53 -15.17
N SER A 25 32.40 24.40 -13.85
CA SER A 25 33.54 25.07 -13.17
C SER A 25 33.99 24.23 -11.98
N SER A 26 35.21 23.78 -12.08
CA SER A 26 36.00 23.16 -11.02
C SER A 26 36.35 24.18 -9.94
N LYS A 27 36.18 23.87 -8.66
CA LYS A 27 37.11 24.32 -7.61
C LYS A 27 37.13 23.33 -6.45
N SER A 28 38.34 22.90 -6.19
CA SER A 28 38.90 22.18 -5.08
C SER A 28 38.55 22.80 -3.72
N GLY A 29 38.34 21.94 -2.72
CA GLY A 29 38.56 22.30 -1.34
C GLY A 29 37.60 21.67 -0.34
N GLU A 30 38.22 20.83 0.48
CA GLU A 30 37.83 20.48 1.85
C GLU A 30 36.83 19.35 2.11
N ASN A 31 37.40 18.37 2.80
CA ASN A 31 36.77 17.25 3.48
C ASN A 31 35.69 17.74 4.43
N GLU A 32 34.43 17.48 4.09
CA GLU A 32 33.39 17.31 5.08
C GLU A 32 32.85 15.89 4.99
N ASN A 33 33.04 15.22 6.09
CA ASN A 33 32.55 13.88 6.39
C ASN A 33 31.01 13.91 6.34
N ILE A 34 30.45 13.78 5.14
CA ILE A 34 29.01 13.58 4.97
C ILE A 34 28.73 12.16 5.42
N GLN A 35 28.44 12.02 6.70
CA GLN A 35 27.67 10.88 7.18
C GLN A 35 26.41 10.84 6.30
N ASN A 36 26.39 9.91 5.36
CA ASN A 36 25.19 9.45 4.72
C ASN A 36 24.25 8.92 5.82
N GLN A 37 23.54 9.82 6.47
CA GLN A 37 22.27 9.48 7.07
C GLN A 37 21.36 9.10 5.89
N THR A 38 21.41 7.85 5.51
CA THR A 38 20.27 7.20 4.89
C THR A 38 19.13 7.34 5.89
N ASN A 39 18.39 8.43 5.79
CA ASN A 39 17.09 8.49 6.43
C ASN A 39 16.35 7.23 5.92
N PRO A 40 16.05 6.26 6.76
CA PRO A 40 15.12 5.23 6.37
C PRO A 40 13.86 6.02 6.01
N THR A 41 13.49 6.03 4.75
CA THR A 41 12.19 6.49 4.30
C THR A 41 11.20 5.56 4.99
N SER A 42 10.78 5.99 6.15
CA SER A 42 10.06 5.14 7.06
C SER A 42 8.67 4.93 6.48
N ILE A 43 8.47 3.71 5.98
CA ILE A 43 7.15 3.13 5.70
C ILE A 43 6.23 3.25 6.94
N THR A 44 6.79 3.56 8.10
CA THR A 44 6.10 3.77 9.37
C THR A 44 5.20 5.01 9.42
N GLN A 45 5.37 6.00 8.55
CA GLN A 45 4.53 7.21 8.58
C GLN A 45 3.07 6.97 8.16
N ASN A 46 2.76 5.85 7.52
CA ASN A 46 1.40 5.53 7.06
C ASN A 46 0.79 4.33 7.80
N LEU A 47 1.39 3.86 8.88
CA LEU A 47 0.92 2.70 9.61
C LEU A 47 -0.10 3.11 10.67
N SER A 48 -1.30 2.52 10.60
CA SER A 48 -2.37 2.70 11.58
C SER A 48 -2.66 1.39 12.30
N ILE A 49 -2.81 1.42 13.62
CA ILE A 49 -3.33 0.28 14.38
C ILE A 49 -4.81 0.48 14.54
N VAL A 50 -5.59 -0.46 14.03
CA VAL A 50 -7.05 -0.35 14.02
C VAL A 50 -7.70 -1.59 14.64
N LYS A 51 -8.83 -1.38 15.32
CA LYS A 51 -9.83 -2.39 15.57
C LYS A 51 -10.93 -2.19 14.53
N ALA A 52 -11.23 -3.23 13.75
CA ALA A 52 -12.19 -3.15 12.66
C ALA A 52 -13.16 -4.33 12.69
N ARG A 53 -14.37 -4.10 12.17
CA ARG A 53 -15.41 -5.10 12.01
C ARG A 53 -15.53 -5.49 10.54
N VAL A 54 -15.57 -6.79 10.27
CA VAL A 54 -15.78 -7.35 8.94
C VAL A 54 -17.20 -7.05 8.45
N ASP A 55 -17.31 -6.37 7.33
CA ASP A 55 -18.60 -6.16 6.63
C ASP A 55 -18.76 -7.19 5.50
N GLU A 56 -17.67 -7.54 4.80
CA GLU A 56 -17.66 -8.53 3.73
C GLU A 56 -16.25 -9.09 3.52
N VAL A 57 -16.14 -10.37 3.18
CA VAL A 57 -14.92 -10.98 2.68
C VAL A 57 -15.11 -11.33 1.21
N ILE A 58 -14.36 -10.69 0.33
CA ILE A 58 -14.31 -10.97 -1.10
C ILE A 58 -13.23 -12.05 -1.29
N PHE A 59 -13.64 -13.31 -1.37
CA PHE A 59 -12.77 -14.47 -1.29
C PHE A 59 -12.52 -15.12 -2.65
N ASN A 60 -11.26 -15.23 -3.05
CA ASN A 60 -10.81 -16.04 -4.18
C ASN A 60 -10.04 -17.28 -3.68
N SER A 61 -9.11 -17.09 -2.74
CA SER A 61 -8.37 -18.15 -2.05
C SER A 61 -7.90 -17.67 -0.68
N GLU A 62 -7.30 -18.56 0.13
CA GLU A 62 -6.74 -18.18 1.45
C GLU A 62 -5.60 -17.14 1.36
N THR A 63 -4.98 -16.99 0.19
CA THR A 63 -3.89 -16.03 -0.07
C THR A 63 -4.28 -14.94 -1.06
N ASP A 64 -5.49 -14.99 -1.60
CA ASP A 64 -6.04 -13.99 -2.52
C ASP A 64 -7.48 -13.65 -2.11
N TYR A 65 -7.63 -12.63 -1.30
CA TYR A 65 -8.90 -12.13 -0.83
C TYR A 65 -8.79 -10.64 -0.48
N LYS A 66 -9.93 -9.99 -0.29
CA LYS A 66 -10.02 -8.63 0.27
C LYS A 66 -11.05 -8.62 1.36
N ILE A 67 -10.89 -7.73 2.32
CA ILE A 67 -11.87 -7.51 3.38
C ILE A 67 -12.40 -6.09 3.28
N LYS A 68 -13.71 -5.97 3.16
CA LYS A 68 -14.44 -4.73 3.39
C LYS A 68 -14.72 -4.65 4.88
N ALA A 69 -14.18 -3.64 5.54
CA ALA A 69 -14.29 -3.52 7.00
C ALA A 69 -14.49 -2.09 7.44
N THR A 70 -15.34 -1.91 8.45
CA THR A 70 -15.55 -0.64 9.15
C THR A 70 -14.55 -0.53 10.30
N VAL A 71 -13.74 0.52 10.32
CA VAL A 71 -12.85 0.83 11.44
C VAL A 71 -13.67 1.32 12.63
N LEU A 72 -13.55 0.63 13.77
CA LEU A 72 -14.25 0.96 15.01
C LEU A 72 -13.40 1.87 15.90
N VAL A 73 -12.11 1.56 16.01
CA VAL A 73 -11.16 2.27 16.85
C VAL A 73 -9.84 2.39 16.11
N VAL A 74 -9.19 3.53 16.26
CA VAL A 74 -7.82 3.76 15.83
C VAL A 74 -6.99 4.01 17.08
N GLU A 75 -5.90 3.25 17.25
CA GLU A 75 -4.96 3.46 18.35
C GLU A 75 -3.90 4.47 17.91
N GLU A 76 -3.80 5.57 18.64
CA GLU A 76 -2.76 6.58 18.43
C GLU A 76 -1.42 6.07 19.00
N ARG A 77 -0.35 6.29 18.26
CA ARG A 77 1.03 6.16 18.74
C ARG A 77 1.56 7.53 19.11
N ASP A 78 2.40 7.61 20.12
CA ASP A 78 2.87 8.87 20.74
C ASP A 78 3.46 9.89 19.76
N ASN A 79 3.82 9.55 18.53
CA ASN A 79 4.42 10.45 17.55
C ASN A 79 3.87 10.33 16.13
N ASP A 80 2.90 9.45 15.86
CA ASP A 80 2.41 9.22 14.50
C ASP A 80 0.89 9.43 14.42
N LYS A 81 0.48 10.45 13.67
CA LYS A 81 -0.93 10.60 13.32
C LYS A 81 -1.35 9.47 12.38
N SER A 82 -2.30 8.66 12.85
CA SER A 82 -2.98 7.71 11.99
C SER A 82 -3.75 8.44 10.89
N ILE A 83 -3.69 7.89 9.67
CA ILE A 83 -4.51 8.35 8.54
C ILE A 83 -5.82 7.58 8.41
N ALA A 84 -5.97 6.45 9.13
CA ALA A 84 -7.24 5.76 9.23
C ALA A 84 -8.18 6.53 10.17
N THR A 85 -9.46 6.54 9.84
CA THR A 85 -10.50 7.29 10.56
C THR A 85 -11.53 6.33 11.13
N PRO A 86 -11.88 6.43 12.44
CA PRO A 86 -12.96 5.65 13.01
C PRO A 86 -14.30 5.95 12.32
N GLY A 87 -15.10 4.92 12.10
CA GLY A 87 -16.40 4.99 11.42
C GLY A 87 -16.32 4.84 9.90
N GLU A 88 -15.15 4.97 9.31
CA GLU A 88 -14.95 4.82 7.88
C GLU A 88 -14.81 3.35 7.46
N GLU A 89 -15.27 3.06 6.24
CA GLU A 89 -15.19 1.76 5.61
C GLU A 89 -13.99 1.69 4.67
N TYR A 90 -13.17 0.64 4.79
CA TYR A 90 -12.01 0.42 3.96
C TYR A 90 -12.05 -0.93 3.26
N LEU A 91 -11.54 -0.97 2.03
CA LEU A 91 -11.24 -2.21 1.33
C LEU A 91 -9.77 -2.58 1.60
N LEU A 92 -9.57 -3.59 2.42
CA LEU A 92 -8.27 -4.02 2.92
C LEU A 92 -7.76 -5.22 2.14
N THR A 93 -6.53 -5.16 1.65
CA THR A 93 -5.84 -6.25 0.97
C THR A 93 -4.78 -6.85 1.90
N PRO A 94 -4.72 -8.18 2.12
CA PRO A 94 -3.68 -8.79 2.95
C PRO A 94 -2.31 -8.66 2.28
N ASN A 95 -1.29 -8.26 3.04
CA ASN A 95 0.08 -8.17 2.55
C ASN A 95 0.88 -9.40 2.96
N PHE A 96 0.67 -10.51 2.23
CA PHE A 96 1.42 -11.74 2.45
C PHE A 96 2.91 -11.59 2.18
N ARG A 97 3.73 -12.27 2.97
CA ARG A 97 5.18 -12.32 2.83
C ARG A 97 5.60 -13.50 1.97
N TYR A 98 6.45 -13.23 0.98
CA TYR A 98 6.97 -14.23 0.05
C TYR A 98 8.51 -14.23 0.11
N ASP A 99 9.10 -15.40 -0.07
CA ASP A 99 10.52 -15.59 -0.33
C ASP A 99 10.68 -16.42 -1.60
N ASN A 100 11.45 -15.92 -2.58
CA ASN A 100 11.67 -16.58 -3.87
C ASN A 100 10.36 -17.06 -4.53
N ASN A 101 9.31 -16.22 -4.53
CA ASN A 101 7.96 -16.49 -5.03
C ASN A 101 7.21 -17.62 -4.29
N LYS A 102 7.71 -18.08 -3.15
CA LYS A 102 7.00 -19.02 -2.27
C LYS A 102 6.46 -18.27 -1.07
N LEU A 103 5.25 -18.61 -0.67
CA LEU A 103 4.66 -18.06 0.54
C LEU A 103 5.50 -18.50 1.75
N MET A 104 5.98 -17.51 2.52
CA MET A 104 6.76 -17.79 3.73
C MET A 104 5.88 -18.43 4.81
N GLU A 105 6.39 -19.45 5.48
CA GLU A 105 5.81 -19.95 6.71
C GLU A 105 6.14 -18.98 7.84
N SER A 106 5.12 -18.29 8.36
CA SER A 106 5.27 -17.30 9.43
C SER A 106 3.95 -17.02 10.12
N ASP A 107 4.00 -16.64 11.40
CA ASP A 107 2.82 -16.24 12.19
C ASP A 107 2.04 -15.10 11.51
N ILE A 108 2.74 -14.21 10.79
CA ILE A 108 2.10 -13.11 10.05
C ILE A 108 1.22 -13.70 8.94
N ASN A 109 1.77 -14.58 8.09
CA ASN A 109 1.01 -15.16 7.00
C ASN A 109 -0.12 -16.07 7.51
N ASP A 110 0.11 -16.79 8.58
CA ASP A 110 -0.92 -17.66 9.18
C ASP A 110 -2.07 -16.86 9.78
N SER A 111 -1.78 -15.74 10.42
CA SER A 111 -2.82 -14.83 10.93
C SER A 111 -3.59 -14.16 9.79
N LEU A 112 -2.92 -13.78 8.69
CA LEU A 112 -3.59 -13.29 7.49
C LEU A 112 -4.51 -14.34 6.87
N LYS A 113 -4.09 -15.62 6.75
CA LYS A 113 -4.96 -16.70 6.26
C LYS A 113 -6.20 -16.88 7.14
N LYS A 114 -6.08 -16.73 8.47
CA LYS A 114 -7.24 -16.82 9.38
C LYS A 114 -8.27 -15.74 9.10
N LEU A 115 -7.86 -14.53 8.72
CA LEU A 115 -8.78 -13.45 8.36
C LEU A 115 -9.69 -13.81 7.18
N SER A 116 -9.19 -14.57 6.20
CA SER A 116 -9.98 -14.95 5.02
C SER A 116 -11.22 -15.77 5.37
N LYS A 117 -11.25 -16.37 6.57
CA LYS A 117 -12.33 -17.26 7.06
C LYS A 117 -13.31 -16.53 7.98
N LEU A 118 -13.12 -15.24 8.21
CA LEU A 118 -14.01 -14.50 9.10
C LEU A 118 -15.37 -14.28 8.47
N SER A 119 -16.40 -14.39 9.32
CA SER A 119 -17.77 -14.04 8.92
C SER A 119 -18.03 -12.56 9.15
N LYS A 120 -19.02 -12.03 8.41
CA LYS A 120 -19.55 -10.69 8.64
C LYS A 120 -19.88 -10.46 10.11
N GLY A 121 -19.53 -9.29 10.63
CA GLY A 121 -19.76 -8.87 12.02
C GLY A 121 -18.66 -9.26 12.99
N LYS A 122 -17.72 -10.15 12.61
CA LYS A 122 -16.54 -10.46 13.42
C LYS A 122 -15.59 -9.27 13.47
N GLU A 123 -14.87 -9.15 14.59
CA GLU A 123 -13.92 -8.07 14.80
C GLU A 123 -12.49 -8.60 14.77
N PHE A 124 -11.57 -7.74 14.37
CA PHE A 124 -10.14 -8.03 14.39
C PHE A 124 -9.35 -6.75 14.66
N LYS A 125 -8.14 -6.92 15.21
CA LYS A 125 -7.18 -5.85 15.39
C LYS A 125 -6.00 -6.07 14.46
N ALA A 126 -5.60 -5.04 13.72
CA ALA A 126 -4.55 -5.13 12.73
C ALA A 126 -3.75 -3.83 12.59
N GLU A 127 -2.53 -3.98 12.12
CA GLU A 127 -1.74 -2.90 11.55
C GLU A 127 -2.08 -2.79 10.07
N ILE A 128 -2.56 -1.62 9.65
CA ILE A 128 -2.89 -1.33 8.25
C ILE A 128 -2.07 -0.16 7.74
N SER A 129 -1.78 -0.15 6.45
CA SER A 129 -1.08 0.95 5.78
C SER A 129 -1.74 1.34 4.47
N LEU A 130 -1.67 2.63 4.13
CA LEU A 130 -2.08 3.12 2.82
C LEU A 130 -0.86 3.18 1.91
N GLU A 131 -0.88 2.44 0.81
CA GLU A 131 0.09 2.59 -0.26
C GLU A 131 -0.48 3.46 -1.38
N ASN A 132 0.28 4.47 -1.77
CA ASN A 132 -0.13 5.36 -2.86
C ASN A 132 -0.46 4.55 -4.12
N GLN A 133 -1.63 4.82 -4.71
CA GLN A 133 -2.16 4.19 -5.92
C GLN A 133 -2.59 2.71 -5.79
N LYS A 134 -2.26 2.02 -4.70
CA LYS A 134 -2.60 0.61 -4.51
C LYS A 134 -3.71 0.36 -3.49
N GLY A 135 -3.96 1.33 -2.59
CA GLY A 135 -4.98 1.25 -1.56
C GLY A 135 -4.46 0.76 -0.19
N TRP A 136 -5.37 0.26 0.62
CA TRP A 136 -5.09 -0.15 1.99
C TRP A 136 -4.64 -1.60 2.09
N PHE A 137 -3.58 -1.83 2.87
CA PHE A 137 -3.01 -3.15 3.12
C PHE A 137 -3.03 -3.53 4.59
N ILE A 138 -3.31 -4.80 4.89
CA ILE A 138 -3.14 -5.37 6.22
C ILE A 138 -1.70 -5.87 6.32
N GLN A 139 -0.90 -5.21 7.16
CA GLN A 139 0.51 -5.56 7.37
C GLN A 139 0.69 -6.68 8.37
N LYS A 140 -0.15 -6.70 9.42
CA LYS A 140 -0.11 -7.68 10.50
C LYS A 140 -1.45 -7.74 11.21
N VAL A 141 -1.88 -8.93 11.58
CA VAL A 141 -3.04 -9.14 12.47
C VAL A 141 -2.55 -9.33 13.89
N THR A 142 -3.14 -8.61 14.83
CA THR A 142 -2.73 -8.67 16.25
C THR A 142 -3.69 -9.54 17.06
N SER A 143 -5.01 -9.45 16.80
CA SER A 143 -6.03 -10.32 17.37
C SER A 143 -7.22 -10.51 16.45
N ILE A 144 -7.96 -11.59 16.70
CA ILE A 144 -9.26 -11.91 16.06
C ILE A 144 -10.21 -12.27 17.19
N ASP A 145 -11.38 -11.62 17.25
CA ASP A 145 -12.43 -11.78 18.26
C ASP A 145 -13.63 -12.57 17.72
#